data_61f666e5611de92192a82b6ab81df6d3
#
_entry.id   61f666e5611de92192a82b6ab81df6d3
#
_cell.length_a   1.000
_cell.length_b   1.000
_cell.length_c   1.000
_cell.angle_alpha   90.00
_cell.angle_beta   90.00
_cell.angle_gamma   90.00
#
_symmetry.space_group_name_H-M   'P 1'
#
loop_
_entity.id
_entity.type
_entity.pdbx_description
1 polymer ?
#
loop_
_entity_poly.entity_id
_entity_poly.type
_entity_poly.pdbx_seq_one_letter_code
_entity_poly.pdbx_strand_id
1 'polypeptide(L)'
;MLRTPVKMVAAALAAGAVLTACGGQVKLGAAALMSTDRISASTLSAQVANLNENYQKYKGQIQLQYEVSQMPQQVLSWLIRFQVGDEMAARNGITVTPGQQQAELQAINRNAQSSTTTGAPVPLRALAVENGLPPDLLGDLARYQFIQTTLVNRLDGGKDPGTTSGRQAITDEFNGYQCRAAKALDIRVSPQYGQLDYTQISVIPLPSTLSGDASPSPSPSPSSSVQLTPNC
;
A
#
# COMPACT_ATOMS: atom_id res chain seq x y z
N MET A 1 49.05 -50.46 -34.58
CA MET A 1 49.39 -51.19 -33.35
C MET A 1 49.53 -50.13 -32.25
N LEU A 2 48.90 -50.28 -31.22
CA LEU A 2 48.95 -49.95 -29.79
C LEU A 2 47.60 -49.48 -29.26
N ARG A 3 47.04 -50.36 -28.50
CA ARG A 3 45.87 -50.18 -27.60
C ARG A 3 46.35 -49.51 -26.31
N THR A 4 45.64 -48.53 -25.81
CA THR A 4 45.73 -48.13 -24.41
C THR A 4 44.35 -47.98 -23.78
N PRO A 5 44.15 -48.50 -22.58
CA PRO A 5 42.83 -48.68 -22.00
C PRO A 5 42.32 -47.42 -21.24
N VAL A 6 41.04 -47.19 -21.42
CA VAL A 6 40.23 -46.29 -20.62
C VAL A 6 40.11 -46.81 -19.21
N LYS A 7 40.64 -46.09 -18.22
CA LYS A 7 40.36 -46.35 -16.83
C LYS A 7 39.23 -45.42 -16.35
N MET A 8 38.14 -46.13 -15.94
CA MET A 8 37.02 -45.54 -15.21
C MET A 8 37.51 -44.80 -13.95
N VAL A 9 36.99 -43.60 -13.74
CA VAL A 9 36.84 -43.00 -12.42
C VAL A 9 35.36 -42.61 -12.27
N ALA A 10 34.63 -43.52 -11.68
CA ALA A 10 33.34 -43.22 -11.07
C ALA A 10 33.56 -43.09 -9.58
N ALA A 11 33.36 -41.91 -9.03
CA ALA A 11 33.19 -41.74 -7.60
C ALA A 11 32.50 -40.43 -7.25
N ALA A 12 31.33 -40.57 -6.64
CA ALA A 12 30.82 -39.78 -5.52
C ALA A 12 30.49 -38.30 -5.75
N LEU A 13 29.28 -38.05 -6.14
CA LEU A 13 28.55 -36.80 -5.84
C LEU A 13 27.14 -37.16 -5.36
N ALA A 14 27.07 -37.59 -4.13
CA ALA A 14 25.81 -37.72 -3.42
C ALA A 14 26.03 -37.18 -2.00
N ALA A 15 25.74 -35.89 -1.78
CA ALA A 15 25.35 -35.34 -0.46
C ALA A 15 25.21 -33.80 -0.60
N GLY A 16 24.05 -33.34 -0.90
CA GLY A 16 23.83 -31.87 -0.98
C GLY A 16 22.39 -31.53 -1.32
N ALA A 17 21.46 -32.34 -0.93
CA ALA A 17 20.06 -31.97 -1.07
C ALA A 17 19.37 -32.20 0.27
N VAL A 18 18.58 -31.23 0.63
CA VAL A 18 17.55 -31.19 1.68
C VAL A 18 17.91 -30.29 2.85
N LEU A 19 17.89 -28.98 2.59
CA LEU A 19 17.41 -28.01 3.53
C LEU A 19 16.22 -27.28 2.90
N THR A 20 15.19 -28.02 2.55
CA THR A 20 13.85 -27.44 2.40
C THR A 20 13.31 -27.23 3.80
N ALA A 21 13.78 -26.20 4.47
CA ALA A 21 13.18 -25.68 5.68
C ALA A 21 11.75 -25.24 5.31
N CYS A 22 10.76 -25.85 5.92
CA CYS A 22 9.40 -25.38 6.02
C CYS A 22 9.38 -23.98 6.67
N GLY A 23 9.46 -22.96 5.86
CA GLY A 23 9.24 -21.57 6.18
C GLY A 23 8.67 -20.98 4.91
N GLY A 24 7.42 -20.50 4.94
CA GLY A 24 6.81 -19.85 3.77
C GLY A 24 7.81 -18.88 3.17
N GLN A 25 8.00 -18.94 1.86
CA GLN A 25 9.00 -18.15 1.13
C GLN A 25 8.76 -16.67 1.40
N VAL A 26 9.45 -16.12 2.40
CA VAL A 26 9.69 -14.69 2.46
C VAL A 26 10.53 -14.40 1.22
N LYS A 27 9.88 -13.91 0.15
CA LYS A 27 10.61 -13.49 -1.05
C LYS A 27 11.52 -12.34 -0.60
N LEU A 28 12.79 -12.64 -0.39
CA LEU A 28 13.81 -11.67 0.01
C LEU A 28 13.67 -10.43 -0.88
N GLY A 29 13.57 -9.24 -0.25
CA GLY A 29 13.45 -7.99 -0.96
C GLY A 29 12.02 -7.53 -1.30
N ALA A 30 10.98 -8.11 -0.72
CA ALA A 30 9.62 -7.59 -0.82
C ALA A 30 9.29 -6.64 0.35
N ALA A 31 8.69 -5.49 0.05
CA ALA A 31 8.10 -4.59 1.04
C ALA A 31 6.69 -5.04 1.41
N ALA A 32 5.93 -5.53 0.43
CA ALA A 32 4.67 -6.21 0.65
C ALA A 32 4.48 -7.33 -0.39
N LEU A 33 3.82 -8.41 0.03
CA LEU A 33 3.40 -9.52 -0.82
C LEU A 33 1.89 -9.46 -0.99
N MET A 34 1.43 -9.81 -2.18
CA MET A 34 0.02 -10.00 -2.53
C MET A 34 -0.12 -11.34 -3.24
N SER A 35 -1.34 -11.88 -3.35
CA SER A 35 -1.59 -13.22 -3.90
C SER A 35 -0.92 -13.45 -5.27
N THR A 36 -0.95 -12.45 -6.15
CA THR A 36 -0.44 -12.54 -7.53
C THR A 36 0.74 -11.61 -7.80
N ASP A 37 1.02 -10.66 -6.91
CA ASP A 37 1.99 -9.60 -7.13
C ASP A 37 2.80 -9.28 -5.87
N ARG A 38 3.76 -8.38 -6.00
CA ARG A 38 4.58 -7.89 -4.89
C ARG A 38 5.00 -6.45 -5.10
N ILE A 39 5.06 -5.71 -4.01
CA ILE A 39 5.78 -4.43 -3.96
C ILE A 39 7.21 -4.74 -3.52
N SER A 40 8.19 -4.54 -4.40
CA SER A 40 9.59 -4.78 -4.06
C SER A 40 10.14 -3.71 -3.12
N ALA A 41 11.13 -4.07 -2.30
CA ALA A 41 11.84 -3.08 -1.48
C ALA A 41 12.55 -2.02 -2.34
N SER A 42 13.01 -2.38 -3.54
CA SER A 42 13.63 -1.44 -4.48
C SER A 42 12.61 -0.44 -5.05
N THR A 43 11.41 -0.89 -5.41
CA THR A 43 10.31 0.00 -5.82
C THR A 43 9.95 0.98 -4.70
N LEU A 44 9.78 0.46 -3.48
CA LEU A 44 9.50 1.31 -2.32
C LEU A 44 10.61 2.33 -2.09
N SER A 45 11.88 1.91 -2.09
CA SER A 45 13.02 2.81 -1.89
C SER A 45 13.10 3.91 -2.96
N ALA A 46 12.84 3.59 -4.23
CA ALA A 46 12.82 4.57 -5.30
C ALA A 46 11.72 5.62 -5.09
N GLN A 47 10.53 5.20 -4.68
CA GLN A 47 9.42 6.10 -4.40
C GLN A 47 9.63 6.94 -3.13
N VAL A 48 10.26 6.37 -2.09
CA VAL A 48 10.66 7.13 -0.90
C VAL A 48 11.71 8.18 -1.24
N ALA A 49 12.68 7.84 -2.09
CA ALA A 49 13.68 8.81 -2.57
C ALA A 49 13.02 9.96 -3.36
N ASN A 50 12.08 9.65 -4.26
CA ASN A 50 11.29 10.64 -5.00
C ASN A 50 10.50 11.56 -4.05
N LEU A 51 9.82 10.98 -3.05
CA LEU A 51 9.09 11.76 -2.05
C LEU A 51 10.02 12.69 -1.26
N ASN A 52 11.16 12.17 -0.78
CA ASN A 52 12.11 12.95 0.00
C ASN A 52 12.75 14.09 -0.82
N GLU A 53 13.15 13.83 -2.08
CA GLU A 53 13.66 14.86 -2.98
C GLU A 53 12.65 16.01 -3.15
N ASN A 54 11.40 15.68 -3.43
CA ASN A 54 10.35 16.67 -3.58
C ASN A 54 10.02 17.38 -2.24
N TYR A 55 10.09 16.67 -1.10
CA TYR A 55 9.98 17.29 0.22
C TYR A 55 11.07 18.37 0.43
N GLN A 56 12.33 18.08 0.14
CA GLN A 56 13.40 19.07 0.26
C GLN A 56 13.13 20.31 -0.61
N LYS A 57 12.50 20.13 -1.77
CA LYS A 57 12.12 21.23 -2.68
C LYS A 57 10.99 22.09 -2.12
N TYR A 58 10.01 21.49 -1.42
CA TYR A 58 8.78 22.16 -1.01
C TYR A 58 8.66 22.42 0.49
N LYS A 59 9.60 21.96 1.33
CA LYS A 59 9.53 22.03 2.81
C LYS A 59 9.28 23.44 3.40
N GLY A 60 9.57 24.49 2.66
CA GLY A 60 9.24 25.87 3.06
C GLY A 60 7.84 26.33 2.68
N GLN A 61 7.06 25.51 1.96
CA GLN A 61 5.74 25.84 1.41
C GLN A 61 4.62 24.93 1.92
N ILE A 62 4.98 23.79 2.52
CA ILE A 62 4.05 22.75 2.98
C ILE A 62 4.35 22.33 4.41
N GLN A 63 3.33 21.77 5.06
CA GLN A 63 3.46 21.09 6.34
C GLN A 63 3.07 19.62 6.16
N LEU A 64 4.00 18.68 6.45
CA LEU A 64 3.70 17.26 6.33
C LEU A 64 2.58 16.87 7.32
N GLN A 65 1.68 16.01 6.86
CA GLN A 65 0.63 15.41 7.68
C GLN A 65 1.11 14.15 8.43
N TYR A 66 2.42 13.89 8.42
CA TYR A 66 3.06 12.71 8.99
C TYR A 66 4.52 13.03 9.36
N GLU A 67 5.13 12.21 10.22
CA GLU A 67 6.54 12.34 10.57
C GLU A 67 7.46 11.92 9.42
N VAL A 68 8.58 12.63 9.23
CA VAL A 68 9.56 12.33 8.16
C VAL A 68 10.06 10.86 8.24
N SER A 69 10.21 10.33 9.45
CA SER A 69 10.57 8.94 9.72
C SER A 69 9.54 7.93 9.20
N GLN A 70 8.30 8.34 8.98
CA GLN A 70 7.19 7.52 8.49
C GLN A 70 7.04 7.55 6.96
N MET A 71 7.92 8.25 6.24
CA MET A 71 7.85 8.29 4.77
C MET A 71 7.74 6.90 4.12
N PRO A 72 8.52 5.88 4.54
CA PRO A 72 8.38 4.54 3.94
C PRO A 72 7.00 3.93 4.15
N GLN A 73 6.38 4.10 5.32
CA GLN A 73 5.04 3.60 5.62
C GLN A 73 3.98 4.34 4.79
N GLN A 74 4.09 5.67 4.65
CA GLN A 74 3.17 6.46 3.84
C GLN A 74 3.22 6.05 2.37
N VAL A 75 4.42 5.96 1.80
CA VAL A 75 4.60 5.51 0.41
C VAL A 75 4.08 4.09 0.20
N LEU A 76 4.40 3.16 1.11
CA LEU A 76 3.92 1.78 1.02
C LEU A 76 2.39 1.72 1.11
N SER A 77 1.78 2.54 1.96
CA SER A 77 0.32 2.66 2.05
C SER A 77 -0.31 3.10 0.73
N TRP A 78 0.27 4.09 0.05
CA TRP A 78 -0.20 4.52 -1.27
C TRP A 78 -0.06 3.42 -2.32
N LEU A 79 1.09 2.74 -2.38
CA LEU A 79 1.29 1.63 -3.32
C LEU A 79 0.29 0.50 -3.10
N ILE A 80 -0.02 0.17 -1.83
CA ILE A 80 -1.03 -0.83 -1.49
C ILE A 80 -2.44 -0.35 -1.88
N ARG A 81 -2.79 0.90 -1.60
CA ARG A 81 -4.10 1.48 -1.99
C ARG A 81 -4.33 1.40 -3.48
N PHE A 82 -3.32 1.64 -4.30
CA PHE A 82 -3.45 1.53 -5.75
C PHE A 82 -3.74 0.09 -6.20
N GLN A 83 -3.06 -0.90 -5.61
CA GLN A 83 -3.33 -2.32 -5.89
C GLN A 83 -4.74 -2.74 -5.45
N VAL A 84 -5.18 -2.27 -4.27
CA VAL A 84 -6.56 -2.50 -3.81
C VAL A 84 -7.57 -1.83 -4.74
N GLY A 85 -7.27 -0.63 -5.23
CA GLY A 85 -8.07 0.07 -6.23
C GLY A 85 -8.21 -0.71 -7.53
N ASP A 86 -7.12 -1.26 -8.05
CA ASP A 86 -7.11 -2.07 -9.26
C ASP A 86 -7.89 -3.37 -9.08
N GLU A 87 -7.79 -4.03 -7.92
CA GLU A 87 -8.60 -5.20 -7.58
C GLU A 87 -10.10 -4.85 -7.48
N MET A 88 -10.44 -3.70 -6.87
CA MET A 88 -11.82 -3.21 -6.86
C MET A 88 -12.34 -2.97 -8.28
N ALA A 89 -11.53 -2.37 -9.16
CA ALA A 89 -11.90 -2.14 -10.56
C ALA A 89 -12.14 -3.46 -11.29
N ALA A 90 -11.23 -4.42 -11.16
CA ALA A 90 -11.34 -5.74 -11.79
C ALA A 90 -12.61 -6.47 -11.36
N ARG A 91 -12.91 -6.50 -10.07
CA ARG A 91 -14.12 -7.15 -9.52
C ARG A 91 -15.43 -6.50 -9.95
N ASN A 92 -15.40 -5.22 -10.27
CA ASN A 92 -16.59 -4.46 -10.63
C ASN A 92 -16.66 -4.13 -12.13
N GLY A 93 -15.78 -4.70 -12.96
CA GLY A 93 -15.76 -4.44 -14.39
C GLY A 93 -15.54 -2.97 -14.75
N ILE A 94 -14.69 -2.26 -13.99
CA ILE A 94 -14.32 -0.88 -14.26
C ILE A 94 -13.01 -0.88 -15.03
N THR A 95 -13.04 -0.28 -16.21
CA THR A 95 -11.85 -0.06 -17.03
C THR A 95 -11.55 1.44 -17.05
N VAL A 96 -10.31 1.81 -16.77
CA VAL A 96 -9.85 3.20 -16.79
C VAL A 96 -9.02 3.41 -18.06
N THR A 97 -9.48 4.26 -18.95
CA THR A 97 -8.73 4.63 -20.15
C THR A 97 -7.71 5.73 -19.84
N PRO A 98 -6.62 5.85 -20.64
CA PRO A 98 -5.65 6.94 -20.46
C PRO A 98 -6.30 8.34 -20.51
N GLY A 99 -7.32 8.53 -21.33
CA GLY A 99 -8.07 9.80 -21.42
C GLY A 99 -8.83 10.12 -20.13
N GLN A 100 -9.47 9.13 -19.51
CA GLN A 100 -10.16 9.28 -18.23
C GLN A 100 -9.17 9.58 -17.10
N GLN A 101 -8.06 8.87 -17.05
CA GLN A 101 -7.00 9.12 -16.09
C GLN A 101 -6.44 10.55 -16.19
N GLN A 102 -6.19 11.03 -17.42
CA GLN A 102 -5.73 12.38 -17.66
C GLN A 102 -6.77 13.44 -17.28
N ALA A 103 -8.04 13.22 -17.59
CA ALA A 103 -9.13 14.11 -17.21
C ALA A 103 -9.28 14.22 -15.68
N GLU A 104 -9.16 13.08 -14.98
CA GLU A 104 -9.18 13.03 -13.52
C GLU A 104 -7.98 13.79 -12.91
N LEU A 105 -6.77 13.59 -13.44
CA LEU A 105 -5.60 14.34 -12.99
C LEU A 105 -5.78 15.87 -13.14
N GLN A 106 -6.39 16.31 -14.22
CA GLN A 106 -6.73 17.70 -14.40
C GLN A 106 -7.80 18.18 -13.42
N ALA A 107 -8.79 17.36 -13.09
CA ALA A 107 -9.81 17.67 -12.08
C ALA A 107 -9.17 17.82 -10.68
N ILE A 108 -8.31 16.89 -10.29
CA ILE A 108 -7.54 16.95 -9.05
C ILE A 108 -6.72 18.26 -8.98
N ASN A 109 -6.03 18.60 -10.06
CA ASN A 109 -5.22 19.82 -10.11
C ASN A 109 -6.08 21.10 -9.99
N ARG A 110 -7.25 21.17 -10.65
CA ARG A 110 -8.18 22.30 -10.48
C ARG A 110 -8.70 22.41 -9.05
N ASN A 111 -9.07 21.30 -8.44
CA ASN A 111 -9.56 21.27 -7.07
C ASN A 111 -8.47 21.70 -6.07
N ALA A 112 -7.24 21.26 -6.28
CA ALA A 112 -6.09 21.68 -5.48
C ALA A 112 -5.87 23.19 -5.54
N GLN A 113 -6.00 23.80 -6.71
CA GLN A 113 -5.86 25.25 -6.89
C GLN A 113 -7.00 26.05 -6.25
N SER A 114 -8.22 25.51 -6.21
CA SER A 114 -9.37 26.18 -5.60
C SER A 114 -9.43 26.07 -4.07
N SER A 115 -8.73 25.12 -3.48
CA SER A 115 -8.77 24.84 -2.04
C SER A 115 -7.80 25.70 -1.20
N THR A 116 -7.02 26.58 -1.81
CA THR A 116 -6.02 27.40 -1.12
C THR A 116 -6.67 28.54 -0.37
N THR A 117 -6.77 28.42 0.95
CA THR A 117 -7.32 29.45 1.87
C THR A 117 -6.33 30.59 2.15
N THR A 118 -5.06 30.49 1.75
CA THR A 118 -3.98 31.40 2.15
C THR A 118 -3.33 32.21 1.02
N GLY A 119 -4.00 32.38 -0.12
CA GLY A 119 -3.68 33.41 -1.11
C GLY A 119 -2.67 33.05 -2.21
N ALA A 120 -1.84 32.04 -2.09
CA ALA A 120 -0.98 31.58 -3.18
C ALA A 120 -1.30 30.12 -3.53
N PRO A 121 -1.54 29.78 -4.82
CA PRO A 121 -1.83 28.40 -5.20
C PRO A 121 -0.63 27.50 -4.94
N VAL A 122 -0.83 26.48 -4.11
CA VAL A 122 0.20 25.46 -3.85
C VAL A 122 0.17 24.46 -5.02
N PRO A 123 1.32 24.16 -5.65
CA PRO A 123 1.36 23.19 -6.75
C PRO A 123 0.84 21.81 -6.31
N LEU A 124 0.11 21.11 -7.19
CA LEU A 124 -0.39 19.76 -6.89
C LEU A 124 0.72 18.81 -6.41
N ARG A 125 1.91 18.92 -6.97
CA ARG A 125 3.08 18.13 -6.53
C ARG A 125 3.46 18.41 -5.07
N ALA A 126 3.34 19.63 -4.60
CA ALA A 126 3.62 19.98 -3.21
C ALA A 126 2.54 19.43 -2.26
N LEU A 127 1.26 19.51 -2.64
CA LEU A 127 0.16 18.87 -1.91
C LEU A 127 0.28 17.35 -1.87
N ALA A 128 0.75 16.72 -2.94
CA ALA A 128 1.05 15.29 -2.94
C ALA A 128 2.09 14.94 -1.87
N VAL A 129 3.20 15.70 -1.81
CA VAL A 129 4.26 15.53 -0.80
C VAL A 129 3.72 15.73 0.61
N GLU A 130 2.92 16.75 0.85
CA GLU A 130 2.27 17.02 2.14
C GLU A 130 1.51 15.81 2.67
N ASN A 131 0.86 15.05 1.76
CA ASN A 131 0.07 13.85 2.05
C ASN A 131 0.85 12.54 1.88
N GLY A 132 2.18 12.58 1.77
CA GLY A 132 3.02 11.39 1.69
C GLY A 132 2.94 10.64 0.36
N LEU A 133 2.41 11.27 -0.68
CA LEU A 133 2.35 10.70 -2.03
C LEU A 133 3.55 11.17 -2.85
N PRO A 134 4.40 10.27 -3.35
CA PRO A 134 5.43 10.63 -4.32
C PRO A 134 4.81 11.27 -5.58
N PRO A 135 5.28 12.46 -6.02
CA PRO A 135 4.69 13.15 -7.16
C PRO A 135 4.68 12.38 -8.48
N ASP A 136 5.56 11.40 -8.64
CA ASP A 136 5.59 10.53 -9.82
C ASP A 136 4.40 9.55 -9.87
N LEU A 137 3.71 9.35 -8.73
CA LEU A 137 2.51 8.51 -8.61
C LEU A 137 1.20 9.30 -8.75
N LEU A 138 1.23 10.57 -9.17
CA LEU A 138 0.02 11.36 -9.41
C LEU A 138 -0.90 10.77 -10.49
N GLY A 139 -0.32 10.08 -11.47
CA GLY A 139 -1.11 9.32 -12.45
C GLY A 139 -1.88 8.17 -11.81
N ASP A 140 -1.22 7.41 -10.94
CA ASP A 140 -1.86 6.30 -10.22
C ASP A 140 -2.93 6.81 -9.23
N LEU A 141 -2.69 7.97 -8.60
CA LEU A 141 -3.72 8.64 -7.80
C LEU A 141 -4.96 8.98 -8.64
N ALA A 142 -4.77 9.55 -9.82
CA ALA A 142 -5.88 9.90 -10.70
C ALA A 142 -6.67 8.64 -11.12
N ARG A 143 -5.98 7.56 -11.49
CA ARG A 143 -6.60 6.27 -11.76
C ARG A 143 -7.41 5.76 -10.57
N TYR A 144 -6.81 5.78 -9.38
CA TYR A 144 -7.45 5.34 -8.13
C TYR A 144 -8.71 6.17 -7.82
N GLN A 145 -8.64 7.49 -7.92
CA GLN A 145 -9.79 8.37 -7.67
C GLN A 145 -10.92 8.15 -8.69
N PHE A 146 -10.60 7.96 -9.97
CA PHE A 146 -11.60 7.62 -10.97
C PHE A 146 -12.35 6.33 -10.64
N ILE A 147 -11.63 5.29 -10.19
CA ILE A 147 -12.23 4.01 -9.74
C ILE A 147 -13.15 4.25 -8.54
N GLN A 148 -12.69 5.00 -7.53
CA GLN A 148 -13.48 5.33 -6.35
C GLN A 148 -14.76 6.09 -6.72
N THR A 149 -14.64 7.15 -7.49
CA THR A 149 -15.79 7.97 -7.93
C THR A 149 -16.80 7.14 -8.72
N THR A 150 -16.30 6.27 -9.62
CA THR A 150 -17.17 5.38 -10.42
C THR A 150 -17.92 4.39 -9.54
N LEU A 151 -17.26 3.81 -8.52
CA LEU A 151 -17.92 2.91 -7.56
C LEU A 151 -18.94 3.65 -6.72
N VAL A 152 -18.56 4.78 -6.13
CA VAL A 152 -19.48 5.60 -5.32
C VAL A 152 -20.73 5.98 -6.11
N ASN A 153 -20.59 6.46 -7.34
CA ASN A 153 -21.72 6.80 -8.22
C ASN A 153 -22.63 5.58 -8.52
N ARG A 154 -22.08 4.37 -8.57
CA ARG A 154 -22.90 3.14 -8.72
C ARG A 154 -23.66 2.80 -7.44
N LEU A 155 -23.10 3.15 -6.28
CA LEU A 155 -23.70 2.91 -4.96
C LEU A 155 -24.80 3.92 -4.62
N ASP A 156 -24.82 5.08 -5.26
CA ASP A 156 -25.85 6.11 -5.07
C ASP A 156 -27.24 5.65 -5.51
N GLY A 157 -27.35 4.57 -6.28
CA GLY A 157 -28.61 4.07 -6.84
C GLY A 157 -29.71 3.81 -5.82
N GLY A 158 -30.38 4.85 -5.37
CA GLY A 158 -31.49 4.82 -4.39
C GLY A 158 -31.14 5.32 -2.99
N LYS A 159 -29.91 5.76 -2.74
CA LYS A 159 -29.49 6.43 -1.50
C LYS A 159 -29.37 7.92 -1.77
N ASP A 160 -29.90 8.75 -0.89
CA ASP A 160 -29.79 10.20 -1.03
C ASP A 160 -28.46 10.70 -0.43
N PRO A 161 -27.46 11.08 -1.25
CA PRO A 161 -26.17 11.58 -0.77
C PRO A 161 -26.29 12.94 -0.07
N GLY A 162 -27.42 13.62 -0.19
CA GLY A 162 -27.74 14.86 0.54
C GLY A 162 -28.01 14.64 2.01
N THR A 163 -28.42 13.44 2.42
CA THR A 163 -28.70 13.10 3.81
C THR A 163 -27.49 12.49 4.54
N THR A 164 -27.41 12.64 5.86
CA THR A 164 -26.34 12.03 6.66
C THR A 164 -26.41 10.50 6.59
N SER A 165 -27.60 9.93 6.67
CA SER A 165 -27.81 8.47 6.59
C SER A 165 -27.45 7.91 5.21
N GLY A 166 -27.79 8.62 4.12
CA GLY A 166 -27.42 8.21 2.78
C GLY A 166 -25.90 8.23 2.57
N ARG A 167 -25.23 9.30 2.97
CA ARG A 167 -23.76 9.38 2.92
C ARG A 167 -23.09 8.26 3.73
N GLN A 168 -23.57 8.00 4.95
CA GLN A 168 -23.03 6.94 5.78
C GLN A 168 -23.20 5.57 5.12
N ALA A 169 -24.38 5.27 4.58
CA ALA A 169 -24.64 4.00 3.91
C ALA A 169 -23.75 3.81 2.66
N ILE A 170 -23.50 4.87 1.87
CA ILE A 170 -22.58 4.83 0.73
C ILE A 170 -21.15 4.57 1.21
N THR A 171 -20.71 5.27 2.25
CA THR A 171 -19.37 5.11 2.83
C THR A 171 -19.14 3.69 3.36
N ASP A 172 -20.10 3.15 4.11
CA ASP A 172 -20.02 1.81 4.70
C ASP A 172 -19.94 0.74 3.60
N GLU A 173 -20.75 0.88 2.54
CA GLU A 173 -20.73 -0.04 1.43
C GLU A 173 -19.41 0.07 0.63
N PHE A 174 -18.92 1.29 0.39
CA PHE A 174 -17.64 1.51 -0.26
C PHE A 174 -16.48 0.90 0.56
N ASN A 175 -16.45 1.11 1.87
CA ASN A 175 -15.47 0.48 2.77
C ASN A 175 -15.55 -1.06 2.69
N GLY A 176 -16.76 -1.60 2.55
CA GLY A 176 -16.95 -3.03 2.30
C GLY A 176 -16.31 -3.51 1.00
N TYR A 177 -16.38 -2.73 -0.10
CA TYR A 177 -15.67 -3.05 -1.34
C TYR A 177 -14.15 -3.03 -1.16
N GLN A 178 -13.62 -2.01 -0.52
CA GLN A 178 -12.18 -1.91 -0.22
C GLN A 178 -11.69 -3.09 0.62
N CYS A 179 -12.39 -3.40 1.68
CA CYS A 179 -12.05 -4.49 2.59
C CYS A 179 -12.04 -5.85 1.87
N ARG A 180 -13.06 -6.15 1.06
CA ARG A 180 -13.13 -7.40 0.27
C ARG A 180 -12.02 -7.50 -0.76
N ALA A 181 -11.66 -6.39 -1.41
CA ALA A 181 -10.55 -6.34 -2.37
C ALA A 181 -9.21 -6.58 -1.66
N ALA A 182 -8.97 -5.90 -0.54
CA ALA A 182 -7.74 -6.07 0.23
C ALA A 182 -7.58 -7.50 0.79
N LYS A 183 -8.66 -8.12 1.26
CA LYS A 183 -8.64 -9.54 1.70
C LYS A 183 -8.34 -10.49 0.56
N ALA A 184 -8.90 -10.25 -0.61
CA ALA A 184 -8.65 -11.09 -1.78
C ALA A 184 -7.20 -11.03 -2.26
N LEU A 185 -6.54 -9.91 -2.06
CA LEU A 185 -5.12 -9.75 -2.36
C LEU A 185 -4.20 -10.45 -1.33
N ASP A 186 -4.70 -10.92 -0.17
CA ASP A 186 -3.89 -11.54 0.91
C ASP A 186 -2.62 -10.74 1.19
N ILE A 187 -2.80 -9.45 1.50
CA ILE A 187 -1.69 -8.50 1.62
C ILE A 187 -0.88 -8.78 2.89
N ARG A 188 0.42 -9.01 2.73
CA ARG A 188 1.38 -9.24 3.81
C ARG A 188 2.49 -8.22 3.73
N VAL A 189 2.50 -7.28 4.66
CA VAL A 189 3.55 -6.27 4.78
C VAL A 189 4.76 -6.87 5.47
N SER A 190 5.96 -6.54 4.99
CA SER A 190 7.20 -6.93 5.67
C SER A 190 7.28 -6.24 7.04
N PRO A 191 7.57 -6.97 8.14
CA PRO A 191 7.56 -6.43 9.50
C PRO A 191 8.45 -5.21 9.72
N GLN A 192 9.51 -5.06 8.94
CA GLN A 192 10.39 -3.88 9.01
C GLN A 192 9.69 -2.57 8.64
N TYR A 193 8.57 -2.61 7.91
CA TYR A 193 7.77 -1.43 7.56
C TYR A 193 6.54 -1.27 8.44
N GLY A 194 6.11 -2.30 9.16
CA GLY A 194 4.94 -2.28 10.02
C GLY A 194 3.94 -3.39 9.71
N GLN A 195 2.67 -3.10 9.94
CA GLN A 195 1.54 -3.98 9.65
C GLN A 195 0.44 -3.24 8.90
N LEU A 196 -0.38 -3.97 8.14
CA LEU A 196 -1.51 -3.39 7.41
C LEU A 196 -2.71 -3.20 8.35
N ASP A 197 -3.22 -1.98 8.40
CA ASP A 197 -4.56 -1.69 8.88
C ASP A 197 -5.54 -1.80 7.69
N TYR A 198 -6.38 -2.84 7.73
CA TYR A 198 -7.37 -3.10 6.69
C TYR A 198 -8.53 -2.10 6.70
N THR A 199 -8.76 -1.39 7.80
CA THR A 199 -9.86 -0.41 7.91
C THR A 199 -9.57 0.83 7.07
N GLN A 200 -8.30 1.25 7.07
CA GLN A 200 -7.86 2.46 6.35
C GLN A 200 -6.98 2.14 5.14
N ILE A 201 -6.69 0.86 4.90
CA ILE A 201 -5.71 0.42 3.89
C ILE A 201 -4.42 1.23 4.04
N SER A 202 -3.85 1.19 5.24
CA SER A 202 -2.64 1.93 5.59
C SER A 202 -1.65 1.07 6.36
N VAL A 203 -0.37 1.33 6.18
CA VAL A 203 0.70 0.67 6.95
C VAL A 203 0.95 1.49 8.21
N ILE A 204 0.75 0.84 9.36
CA ILE A 204 0.98 1.42 10.67
C ILE A 204 2.20 0.78 11.34
N PRO A 205 2.91 1.49 12.22
CA PRO A 205 4.02 0.91 12.98
C PRO A 205 3.57 -0.33 13.78
N LEU A 206 4.46 -1.29 13.93
CA LEU A 206 4.22 -2.37 14.88
C LEU A 206 4.15 -1.80 16.31
N PRO A 207 3.24 -2.31 17.16
CA PRO A 207 3.23 -1.92 18.56
C PRO A 207 4.58 -2.30 19.19
N SER A 208 5.23 -1.33 19.82
CA SER A 208 6.52 -1.53 20.50
C SER A 208 6.30 -2.30 21.80
N THR A 209 6.20 -3.63 21.72
CA THR A 209 6.11 -4.51 22.90
C THR A 209 7.47 -4.74 23.58
N LEU A 210 8.55 -4.11 23.09
CA LEU A 210 9.92 -4.30 23.59
C LEU A 210 10.43 -3.14 24.46
N SER A 211 9.64 -2.11 24.74
CA SER A 211 9.99 -1.05 25.69
C SER A 211 9.02 -1.09 26.88
N GLY A 212 8.92 -2.26 27.50
CA GLY A 212 8.30 -2.36 28.82
C GLY A 212 9.33 -1.97 29.86
N ASP A 213 9.23 -0.80 30.46
CA ASP A 213 9.82 -0.53 31.77
C ASP A 213 9.38 -1.66 32.70
N ALA A 214 10.38 -2.35 33.25
CA ALA A 214 10.17 -3.42 34.22
C ALA A 214 9.61 -2.85 35.53
N SER A 215 8.30 -2.64 35.55
CA SER A 215 7.54 -2.47 36.79
C SER A 215 6.81 -3.79 37.05
N PRO A 216 7.01 -4.44 38.22
CA PRO A 216 6.35 -5.70 38.49
C PRO A 216 4.88 -5.43 38.75
N SER A 217 4.03 -5.74 37.80
CA SER A 217 2.58 -5.71 37.92
C SER A 217 2.01 -7.10 37.62
N PRO A 218 0.92 -7.52 38.29
CA PRO A 218 0.51 -8.92 38.39
C PRO A 218 0.09 -9.50 37.03
N SER A 219 0.46 -10.76 36.88
CA SER A 219 0.11 -11.73 35.82
C SER A 219 -0.82 -11.24 34.70
N PRO A 220 -0.34 -11.10 33.47
CA PRO A 220 -1.26 -10.89 32.34
C PRO A 220 -1.88 -12.24 31.96
N SER A 221 -3.20 -12.28 31.92
CA SER A 221 -3.92 -13.21 31.06
C SER A 221 -3.37 -13.16 29.64
N PRO A 222 -3.37 -14.27 28.87
CA PRO A 222 -2.82 -14.30 27.53
C PRO A 222 -3.60 -13.31 26.66
N SER A 223 -3.02 -12.13 26.45
CA SER A 223 -3.54 -11.18 25.47
C SER A 223 -3.36 -11.79 24.09
N SER A 224 -4.45 -12.32 23.57
CA SER A 224 -4.59 -12.63 22.16
C SER A 224 -4.06 -11.43 21.36
N SER A 225 -3.07 -11.66 20.53
CA SER A 225 -2.71 -10.76 19.44
C SER A 225 -3.98 -10.55 18.63
N VAL A 226 -4.66 -9.43 18.84
CA VAL A 226 -5.80 -9.03 18.04
C VAL A 226 -5.25 -8.69 16.66
N GLN A 227 -5.14 -9.71 15.79
CA GLN A 227 -5.24 -9.45 14.38
C GLN A 227 -6.63 -8.85 14.18
N LEU A 228 -6.67 -7.56 13.94
CA LEU A 228 -7.87 -6.89 13.48
C LEU A 228 -8.21 -7.45 12.09
N THR A 229 -8.83 -8.63 12.08
CA THR A 229 -9.48 -9.15 10.88
C THR A 229 -10.77 -8.35 10.75
N PRO A 230 -10.86 -7.41 9.81
CA PRO A 230 -12.07 -6.66 9.62
C PRO A 230 -13.18 -7.62 9.19
N ASN A 231 -14.32 -7.53 9.88
CA ASN A 231 -15.56 -8.10 9.38
C ASN A 231 -15.98 -7.31 8.13
N CYS A 232 -15.58 -7.75 6.94
CA CYS A 232 -16.17 -7.25 5.71
C CYS A 232 -17.40 -8.02 5.33
#